data_f0368be66c5b97ac0b062780737becea
#
_entry.id   f0368be66c5b97ac0b062780737becea
#
_cell.length_a   1.000
_cell.length_b   1.000
_cell.length_c   1.000
_cell.angle_alpha   90.00
_cell.angle_beta   90.00
_cell.angle_gamma   90.00
#
_symmetry.space_group_name_H-M   'P 1'
#
loop_
_entity.id
_entity.type
_entity.pdbx_description
1 polymer ?
#
loop_
_entity_poly.entity_id
_entity_poly.type
_entity_poly.pdbx_seq_one_letter_code
_entity_poly.pdbx_strand_id
1 'polypeptide(L)'
;MAEKEKALLAYGQKDPVSQGYNDACTAFARGTSAMFTIGSYAISQIKSVNPDMNIGSFVFPANEDADKNVLNSGNDLMFCVMKDCKNKEAAYEVLSYMLEDENVKKYLNAQSAVPCKKGDFEITPELEEMRDYIENGIVADYQDHHYPSEMSVDAMIQTYLMDDSADATDTFMKRFDKEWIRYNRDVVAKVKAYEEGNDHE
;
A
#
# COMPACT_ATOMS: atom_id res chain seq x y z
N MET A 1 -3.81 11.43 9.85
CA MET A 1 -4.02 10.06 9.36
C MET A 1 -4.33 9.11 10.51
N ALA A 2 -3.44 8.92 11.49
CA ALA A 2 -3.63 7.99 12.61
C ALA A 2 -4.98 8.12 13.34
N GLU A 3 -5.42 9.34 13.65
CA GLU A 3 -6.74 9.57 14.28
C GLU A 3 -7.91 9.16 13.39
N LYS A 4 -7.80 9.34 12.06
CA LYS A 4 -8.83 8.90 11.11
C LYS A 4 -8.93 7.36 11.06
N GLU A 5 -7.79 6.68 11.07
CA GLU A 5 -7.76 5.21 11.12
C GLU A 5 -8.41 4.69 12.40
N LYS A 6 -8.06 5.30 13.55
CA LYS A 6 -8.68 4.94 14.82
C LYS A 6 -10.18 5.20 14.84
N ALA A 7 -10.65 6.31 14.26
CA ALA A 7 -12.07 6.60 14.15
C ALA A 7 -12.82 5.57 13.27
N LEU A 8 -12.18 5.00 12.26
CA LEU A 8 -12.78 3.95 11.42
C LEU A 8 -13.09 2.68 12.19
N LEU A 9 -12.33 2.36 13.24
CA LEU A 9 -12.58 1.16 14.06
C LEU A 9 -13.97 1.18 14.71
N ALA A 10 -14.52 2.36 15.00
CA ALA A 10 -15.86 2.50 15.56
C ALA A 10 -16.97 1.97 14.60
N TYR A 11 -16.68 1.89 13.31
CA TYR A 11 -17.57 1.39 12.26
C TYR A 11 -17.23 -0.03 11.83
N GLY A 12 -16.15 -0.58 12.37
CA GLY A 12 -15.66 -1.92 12.07
C GLY A 12 -16.34 -3.01 12.90
N GLN A 13 -15.84 -4.22 12.72
CA GLN A 13 -16.25 -5.36 13.52
C GLN A 13 -15.75 -5.26 14.97
N LYS A 14 -16.38 -6.03 15.88
CA LYS A 14 -16.08 -5.96 17.32
C LYS A 14 -14.66 -6.36 17.70
N ASP A 15 -14.01 -7.16 16.88
CA ASP A 15 -12.64 -7.64 17.10
C ASP A 15 -11.82 -7.51 15.81
N PRO A 16 -11.35 -6.29 15.49
CA PRO A 16 -10.66 -6.02 14.23
C PRO A 16 -9.27 -6.64 14.16
N VAL A 17 -8.64 -6.99 15.30
CA VAL A 17 -7.27 -7.54 15.34
C VAL A 17 -7.22 -9.06 15.24
N SER A 18 -8.32 -9.78 15.48
CA SER A 18 -8.36 -11.24 15.42
C SER A 18 -8.59 -11.80 14.03
N GLN A 19 -9.03 -10.97 13.09
CA GLN A 19 -9.34 -11.42 11.73
C GLN A 19 -8.15 -11.22 10.80
N GLY A 20 -7.77 -12.33 10.14
CA GLY A 20 -6.78 -12.30 9.09
C GLY A 20 -7.33 -11.78 7.75
N TYR A 21 -6.44 -11.56 6.80
CA TYR A 21 -6.75 -11.08 5.45
C TYR A 21 -7.86 -11.89 4.76
N ASN A 22 -7.77 -13.22 4.77
CA ASN A 22 -8.76 -14.08 4.10
C ASN A 22 -10.15 -14.02 4.77
N ASP A 23 -10.19 -13.89 6.09
CA ASP A 23 -11.44 -13.76 6.83
C ASP A 23 -12.14 -12.43 6.52
N ALA A 24 -11.36 -11.35 6.46
CA ALA A 24 -11.85 -10.02 6.12
C ALA A 24 -12.37 -9.97 4.68
N CYS A 25 -11.64 -10.52 3.70
CA CYS A 25 -12.11 -10.65 2.31
C CYS A 25 -13.40 -11.47 2.22
N THR A 26 -13.49 -12.58 2.97
CA THR A 26 -14.69 -13.42 3.02
C THR A 26 -15.89 -12.69 3.62
N ALA A 27 -15.68 -11.94 4.70
CA ALA A 27 -16.71 -11.14 5.34
C ALA A 27 -17.27 -10.07 4.38
N PHE A 28 -16.37 -9.34 3.68
CA PHE A 28 -16.76 -8.37 2.67
C PHE A 28 -17.51 -9.01 1.51
N ALA A 29 -17.02 -10.14 0.97
CA ALA A 29 -17.65 -10.89 -0.12
C ALA A 29 -19.07 -11.38 0.23
N ARG A 30 -19.35 -11.60 1.51
CA ARG A 30 -20.69 -11.98 2.04
C ARG A 30 -21.58 -10.77 2.31
N GLY A 31 -21.10 -9.55 2.06
CA GLY A 31 -21.88 -8.32 2.26
C GLY A 31 -22.06 -7.92 3.72
N THR A 32 -21.19 -8.37 4.63
CA THR A 32 -21.25 -7.95 6.05
C THR A 32 -20.71 -6.54 6.28
N SER A 33 -20.03 -5.96 5.28
CA SER A 33 -19.53 -4.59 5.28
C SER A 33 -19.82 -3.95 3.94
N ALA A 34 -20.16 -2.66 3.94
CA ALA A 34 -20.39 -1.87 2.72
C ALA A 34 -19.07 -1.33 2.13
N MET A 35 -18.05 -1.19 2.96
CA MET A 35 -16.72 -0.67 2.56
C MET A 35 -15.63 -1.52 3.20
N PHE A 36 -14.49 -1.59 2.50
CA PHE A 36 -13.32 -2.32 2.96
C PHE A 36 -12.06 -1.55 2.56
N THR A 37 -11.30 -1.09 3.56
CA THR A 37 -10.06 -0.36 3.33
C THR A 37 -8.92 -1.36 3.15
N ILE A 38 -8.56 -1.61 1.88
CA ILE A 38 -7.57 -2.60 1.48
C ILE A 38 -6.99 -2.23 0.11
N GLY A 39 -5.89 -2.86 -0.30
CA GLY A 39 -5.36 -2.72 -1.66
C GLY A 39 -6.15 -3.52 -2.70
N SER A 40 -6.03 -3.13 -3.97
CA SER A 40 -6.74 -3.78 -5.10
C SER A 40 -6.45 -5.28 -5.25
N TYR A 41 -5.32 -5.76 -4.74
CA TYR A 41 -4.98 -7.18 -4.70
C TYR A 41 -6.04 -8.04 -3.97
N ALA A 42 -6.86 -7.45 -3.10
CA ALA A 42 -7.94 -8.15 -2.40
C ALA A 42 -9.12 -8.51 -3.33
N ILE A 43 -9.28 -7.83 -4.45
CA ILE A 43 -10.40 -8.04 -5.38
C ILE A 43 -10.44 -9.51 -5.86
N SER A 44 -9.31 -10.08 -6.23
CA SER A 44 -9.22 -11.47 -6.66
C SER A 44 -9.67 -12.45 -5.57
N GLN A 45 -9.27 -12.22 -4.32
CA GLN A 45 -9.68 -13.04 -3.18
C GLN A 45 -11.17 -12.88 -2.86
N ILE A 46 -11.70 -11.66 -2.93
CA ILE A 46 -13.13 -11.39 -2.73
C ILE A 46 -13.97 -12.10 -3.80
N LYS A 47 -13.57 -11.99 -5.07
CA LYS A 47 -14.25 -12.65 -6.19
C LYS A 47 -14.11 -14.18 -6.19
N SER A 48 -13.11 -14.73 -5.55
CA SER A 48 -13.03 -16.19 -5.35
C SER A 48 -14.15 -16.72 -4.44
N VAL A 49 -14.67 -15.88 -3.54
CA VAL A 49 -15.78 -16.20 -2.64
C VAL A 49 -17.13 -15.82 -3.24
N ASN A 50 -17.22 -14.68 -3.92
CA ASN A 50 -18.43 -14.18 -4.57
C ASN A 50 -18.08 -13.62 -5.96
N PRO A 51 -18.07 -14.47 -7.00
CA PRO A 51 -17.68 -14.07 -8.37
C PRO A 51 -18.54 -12.94 -8.97
N ASP A 52 -19.80 -12.87 -8.59
CA ASP A 52 -20.77 -11.92 -9.12
C ASP A 52 -20.83 -10.60 -8.34
N MET A 53 -19.97 -10.44 -7.33
CA MET A 53 -19.96 -9.22 -6.53
C MET A 53 -19.55 -8.01 -7.39
N ASN A 54 -20.41 -7.01 -7.43
CA ASN A 54 -20.10 -5.71 -8.03
C ASN A 54 -19.24 -4.89 -7.04
N ILE A 55 -18.01 -4.59 -7.43
CA ILE A 55 -17.02 -3.89 -6.61
C ILE A 55 -16.66 -2.59 -7.32
N GLY A 56 -16.82 -1.46 -6.65
CA GLY A 56 -16.22 -0.18 -7.03
C GLY A 56 -15.04 0.13 -6.10
N SER A 57 -14.10 0.91 -6.58
CA SER A 57 -12.94 1.32 -5.81
C SER A 57 -12.81 2.83 -5.79
N PHE A 58 -12.33 3.40 -4.71
CA PHE A 58 -12.05 4.82 -4.61
C PHE A 58 -10.81 5.07 -3.76
N VAL A 59 -10.15 6.19 -4.00
CA VAL A 59 -8.97 6.61 -3.24
C VAL A 59 -9.39 6.96 -1.82
N PHE A 60 -8.64 6.47 -0.83
CA PHE A 60 -8.92 6.75 0.58
C PHE A 60 -8.89 8.27 0.84
N PRO A 61 -9.96 8.86 1.39
CA PRO A 61 -10.08 10.30 1.59
C PRO A 61 -9.26 10.76 2.82
N ALA A 62 -7.94 10.76 2.66
CA ALA A 62 -7.01 11.13 3.73
C ALA A 62 -7.08 12.62 4.10
N ASN A 63 -7.34 13.47 3.09
CA ASN A 63 -7.45 14.92 3.25
C ASN A 63 -8.90 15.39 3.12
N GLU A 64 -9.23 16.50 3.78
CA GLU A 64 -10.52 17.17 3.63
C GLU A 64 -10.66 17.83 2.25
N ASP A 65 -9.53 18.29 1.71
CA ASP A 65 -9.42 18.82 0.36
C ASP A 65 -9.24 17.63 -0.61
N ALA A 66 -10.24 17.37 -1.44
CA ALA A 66 -10.25 16.23 -2.36
C ALA A 66 -9.06 16.26 -3.34
N ASP A 67 -8.64 17.46 -3.77
CA ASP A 67 -7.54 17.64 -4.72
C ASP A 67 -6.16 17.26 -4.14
N LYS A 68 -6.09 17.08 -2.82
CA LYS A 68 -4.88 16.63 -2.11
C LYS A 68 -4.83 15.14 -1.84
N ASN A 69 -5.87 14.42 -2.19
CA ASN A 69 -5.85 12.97 -2.07
C ASN A 69 -5.04 12.37 -3.23
N VAL A 70 -4.21 11.40 -2.90
CA VAL A 70 -3.36 10.69 -3.87
C VAL A 70 -3.62 9.19 -3.74
N LEU A 71 -3.53 8.49 -4.85
CA LEU A 71 -3.59 7.03 -4.87
C LEU A 71 -2.28 6.48 -4.29
N ASN A 72 -2.38 5.68 -3.22
CA ASN A 72 -1.24 4.93 -2.72
C ASN A 72 -0.96 3.77 -3.67
N SER A 73 0.10 3.86 -4.48
CA SER A 73 0.45 2.90 -5.51
C SER A 73 1.95 2.92 -5.76
N GLY A 74 2.56 1.76 -5.84
CA GLY A 74 3.99 1.60 -6.05
C GLY A 74 4.32 0.24 -6.64
N ASN A 75 5.59 -0.12 -6.65
CA ASN A 75 6.04 -1.44 -7.09
C ASN A 75 5.74 -2.48 -6.00
N ASP A 76 4.75 -3.32 -6.21
CA ASP A 76 4.38 -4.40 -5.31
C ASP A 76 5.35 -5.60 -5.43
N LEU A 77 5.47 -6.14 -6.65
CA LEU A 77 6.36 -7.26 -6.93
C LEU A 77 7.59 -6.81 -7.71
N MET A 78 8.77 -7.05 -7.15
CA MET A 78 10.04 -6.77 -7.80
C MET A 78 10.85 -8.04 -8.00
N PHE A 79 11.39 -8.23 -9.19
CA PHE A 79 12.25 -9.35 -9.52
C PHE A 79 13.69 -8.88 -9.67
N CYS A 80 14.61 -9.56 -8.98
CA CYS A 80 16.02 -9.24 -9.03
C CYS A 80 16.84 -10.46 -9.51
N VAL A 81 17.77 -10.22 -10.40
CA VAL A 81 18.79 -11.22 -10.74
C VAL A 81 20.00 -11.02 -9.83
N MET A 82 20.34 -12.04 -9.07
CA MET A 82 21.45 -11.99 -8.12
C MET A 82 22.79 -11.72 -8.83
N LYS A 83 23.65 -10.90 -8.20
CA LYS A 83 24.95 -10.53 -8.75
C LYS A 83 25.79 -11.77 -9.17
N ASP A 84 25.75 -12.82 -8.37
CA ASP A 84 26.55 -14.04 -8.57
C ASP A 84 25.74 -15.17 -9.24
N CYS A 85 24.61 -14.84 -9.90
CA CYS A 85 23.85 -15.80 -10.69
C CYS A 85 24.72 -16.38 -11.80
N LYS A 86 24.83 -17.70 -11.87
CA LYS A 86 25.64 -18.40 -12.88
C LYS A 86 24.99 -18.41 -14.28
N ASN A 87 23.68 -18.29 -14.34
CA ASN A 87 22.88 -18.37 -15.58
C ASN A 87 22.09 -17.07 -15.78
N LYS A 88 22.78 -15.92 -15.82
CA LYS A 88 22.11 -14.60 -15.95
C LYS A 88 21.31 -14.48 -17.22
N GLU A 89 21.79 -15.01 -18.35
CA GLU A 89 21.10 -14.98 -19.63
C GLU A 89 19.73 -15.67 -19.54
N ALA A 90 19.71 -16.90 -19.00
CA ALA A 90 18.44 -17.63 -18.80
C ALA A 90 17.51 -16.91 -17.80
N ALA A 91 18.06 -16.28 -16.76
CA ALA A 91 17.26 -15.47 -15.84
C ALA A 91 16.63 -14.27 -16.52
N TYR A 92 17.36 -13.59 -17.41
CA TYR A 92 16.82 -12.48 -18.19
C TYR A 92 15.79 -12.93 -19.24
N GLU A 93 15.98 -14.12 -19.86
CA GLU A 93 14.98 -14.71 -20.76
C GLU A 93 13.66 -14.95 -20.03
N VAL A 94 13.70 -15.52 -18.81
CA VAL A 94 12.49 -15.71 -17.98
C VAL A 94 11.83 -14.38 -17.67
N LEU A 95 12.59 -13.37 -17.23
CA LEU A 95 12.03 -12.05 -16.93
C LEU A 95 11.44 -11.39 -18.18
N SER A 96 12.10 -11.52 -19.33
CA SER A 96 11.61 -11.00 -20.61
C SER A 96 10.29 -11.65 -21.01
N TYR A 97 10.19 -12.97 -20.85
CA TYR A 97 8.94 -13.71 -21.09
C TYR A 97 7.81 -13.25 -20.15
N MET A 98 8.09 -13.08 -18.86
CA MET A 98 7.10 -12.56 -17.89
C MET A 98 6.60 -11.16 -18.28
N LEU A 99 7.45 -10.34 -18.89
CA LEU A 99 7.14 -8.97 -19.32
C LEU A 99 6.59 -8.87 -20.73
N GLU A 100 6.34 -9.97 -21.43
CA GLU A 100 5.59 -9.95 -22.70
C GLU A 100 4.17 -9.43 -22.47
N ASP A 101 3.63 -8.64 -23.40
CA ASP A 101 2.34 -7.96 -23.24
C ASP A 101 1.20 -8.90 -22.88
N GLU A 102 1.17 -10.09 -23.49
CA GLU A 102 0.15 -11.09 -23.17
C GLU A 102 0.21 -11.59 -21.73
N ASN A 103 1.42 -11.81 -21.22
CA ASN A 103 1.60 -12.29 -19.85
C ASN A 103 1.30 -11.18 -18.84
N VAL A 104 1.72 -9.95 -19.14
CA VAL A 104 1.37 -8.77 -18.35
C VAL A 104 -0.15 -8.59 -18.31
N LYS A 105 -0.85 -8.62 -19.45
CA LYS A 105 -2.32 -8.52 -19.49
C LYS A 105 -3.02 -9.60 -18.66
N LYS A 106 -2.56 -10.84 -18.75
CA LYS A 106 -3.11 -11.94 -17.93
C LYS A 106 -2.94 -11.68 -16.44
N TYR A 107 -1.75 -11.20 -16.05
CA TYR A 107 -1.47 -10.88 -14.64
C TYR A 107 -2.34 -9.70 -14.15
N LEU A 108 -2.41 -8.60 -14.90
CA LEU A 108 -3.20 -7.43 -14.55
C LEU A 108 -4.68 -7.78 -14.33
N ASN A 109 -5.25 -8.58 -15.24
CA ASN A 109 -6.64 -9.02 -15.14
C ASN A 109 -6.86 -9.95 -13.94
N ALA A 110 -5.92 -10.85 -13.65
CA ALA A 110 -6.04 -11.79 -12.53
C ALA A 110 -5.89 -11.12 -11.17
N GLN A 111 -5.14 -10.04 -11.08
CA GLN A 111 -4.81 -9.35 -9.82
C GLN A 111 -5.51 -8.00 -9.65
N SER A 112 -6.29 -7.53 -10.63
CA SER A 112 -6.84 -6.17 -10.65
C SER A 112 -5.73 -5.14 -10.34
N ALA A 113 -4.63 -5.26 -11.07
CA ALA A 113 -3.42 -4.47 -10.84
C ALA A 113 -3.23 -3.37 -11.91
N VAL A 114 -2.42 -2.37 -11.56
CA VAL A 114 -2.02 -1.30 -12.48
C VAL A 114 -0.75 -1.72 -13.23
N PRO A 115 -0.64 -1.47 -14.55
CA PRO A 115 0.53 -1.86 -15.32
C PRO A 115 1.79 -1.11 -14.88
N CYS A 116 2.89 -1.83 -14.70
CA CYS A 116 4.22 -1.26 -14.49
C CYS A 116 4.99 -1.03 -15.81
N LYS A 117 4.43 -1.45 -16.95
CA LYS A 117 5.02 -1.37 -18.28
C LYS A 117 4.25 -0.39 -19.14
N LYS A 118 4.96 0.41 -19.94
CA LYS A 118 4.33 1.25 -20.96
C LYS A 118 3.74 0.38 -22.07
N GLY A 119 2.51 0.66 -22.46
CA GLY A 119 1.79 -0.08 -23.49
C GLY A 119 0.30 0.21 -23.43
N ASP A 120 -0.45 -0.46 -24.30
CA ASP A 120 -1.91 -0.40 -24.33
C ASP A 120 -2.49 -1.47 -23.41
N PHE A 121 -2.67 -1.10 -22.15
CA PHE A 121 -3.23 -1.95 -21.10
C PHE A 121 -4.54 -1.36 -20.59
N GLU A 122 -5.56 -2.19 -20.58
CA GLU A 122 -6.86 -1.80 -20.02
C GLU A 122 -6.84 -1.89 -18.48
N ILE A 123 -7.46 -0.92 -17.85
CA ILE A 123 -7.73 -0.93 -16.41
C ILE A 123 -8.97 -1.79 -16.19
N THR A 124 -8.94 -2.67 -15.19
CA THR A 124 -10.10 -3.52 -14.88
C THR A 124 -11.29 -2.68 -14.39
N PRO A 125 -12.54 -3.13 -14.64
CA PRO A 125 -13.73 -2.35 -14.25
C PRO A 125 -13.78 -1.96 -12.78
N GLU A 126 -13.21 -2.78 -11.90
CA GLU A 126 -13.14 -2.52 -10.47
C GLU A 126 -12.25 -1.32 -10.10
N LEU A 127 -11.33 -0.94 -11.00
CA LEU A 127 -10.42 0.19 -10.83
C LEU A 127 -10.77 1.40 -11.67
N GLU A 128 -11.90 1.38 -12.38
CA GLU A 128 -12.28 2.44 -13.32
C GLU A 128 -12.33 3.82 -12.68
N GLU A 129 -12.84 3.92 -11.46
CA GLU A 129 -12.92 5.20 -10.74
C GLU A 129 -11.55 5.74 -10.28
N MET A 130 -10.49 4.93 -10.41
CA MET A 130 -9.12 5.33 -10.13
C MET A 130 -8.35 5.75 -11.38
N ARG A 131 -8.96 5.64 -12.56
CA ARG A 131 -8.31 5.90 -13.86
C ARG A 131 -7.61 7.26 -13.89
N ASP A 132 -8.29 8.31 -13.48
CA ASP A 132 -7.74 9.67 -13.50
C ASP A 132 -6.49 9.81 -12.64
N TYR A 133 -6.44 9.15 -11.49
CA TYR A 133 -5.26 9.13 -10.63
C TYR A 133 -4.09 8.40 -11.29
N ILE A 134 -4.38 7.28 -11.94
CA ILE A 134 -3.38 6.43 -12.60
C ILE A 134 -2.80 7.15 -13.83
N GLU A 135 -3.67 7.64 -14.73
CA GLU A 135 -3.28 8.26 -15.99
C GLU A 135 -2.57 9.61 -15.80
N ASN A 136 -2.95 10.38 -14.79
CA ASN A 136 -2.33 11.67 -14.49
C ASN A 136 -1.15 11.57 -13.50
N GLY A 137 -0.81 10.36 -13.04
CA GLY A 137 0.30 10.17 -12.10
C GLY A 137 0.06 10.80 -10.72
N ILE A 138 -1.21 10.91 -10.30
CA ILE A 138 -1.56 11.41 -8.95
C ILE A 138 -1.41 10.26 -7.95
N VAL A 139 -0.18 9.80 -7.79
CA VAL A 139 0.16 8.61 -7.01
C VAL A 139 1.26 8.93 -6.00
N ALA A 140 1.28 8.19 -4.90
CA ALA A 140 2.37 8.16 -3.93
C ALA A 140 2.83 6.72 -3.74
N ASP A 141 4.15 6.54 -3.56
CA ASP A 141 4.73 5.22 -3.29
C ASP A 141 4.29 4.68 -1.93
N TYR A 142 4.36 3.37 -1.78
CA TYR A 142 4.08 2.69 -0.51
C TYR A 142 5.03 3.16 0.58
N GLN A 143 4.48 3.61 1.69
CA GLN A 143 5.25 4.15 2.81
C GLN A 143 6.14 3.09 3.48
N ASP A 144 5.73 1.82 3.45
CA ASP A 144 6.49 0.70 3.99
C ASP A 144 7.84 0.49 3.26
N HIS A 145 7.97 0.90 1.99
CA HIS A 145 9.25 0.92 1.29
C HIS A 145 10.27 1.88 1.90
N HIS A 146 9.81 2.84 2.70
CA HIS A 146 10.65 3.87 3.32
C HIS A 146 10.90 3.63 4.80
N TYR A 147 10.36 2.55 5.36
CA TYR A 147 10.63 2.18 6.74
C TYR A 147 11.82 1.23 6.85
N PRO A 148 12.68 1.42 7.85
CA PRO A 148 13.72 0.43 8.16
C PRO A 148 13.12 -0.94 8.45
N SER A 149 13.72 -1.99 7.93
CA SER A 149 13.21 -3.37 8.09
C SER A 149 13.12 -3.82 9.55
N GLU A 150 13.93 -3.21 10.43
CA GLU A 150 13.94 -3.47 11.86
C GLU A 150 12.80 -2.78 12.63
N MET A 151 12.11 -1.84 11.96
CA MET A 151 11.01 -1.09 12.56
C MET A 151 9.71 -1.85 12.37
N SER A 152 9.18 -2.42 13.42
CA SER A 152 7.91 -3.17 13.40
C SER A 152 6.70 -2.21 13.35
N VAL A 153 6.51 -1.53 12.21
CA VAL A 153 5.48 -0.49 12.04
C VAL A 153 4.09 -1.07 12.26
N ASP A 154 3.79 -2.25 11.70
CA ASP A 154 2.48 -2.90 11.86
C ASP A 154 2.12 -3.12 13.34
N ALA A 155 3.09 -3.63 14.13
CA ALA A 155 2.88 -3.84 15.56
C ALA A 155 2.69 -2.53 16.33
N MET A 156 3.36 -1.45 15.88
CA MET A 156 3.18 -0.12 16.47
C MET A 156 1.79 0.43 16.17
N ILE A 157 1.31 0.29 14.94
CA ILE A 157 -0.03 0.71 14.54
C ILE A 157 -1.09 -0.11 15.29
N GLN A 158 -0.97 -1.43 15.34
CA GLN A 158 -1.90 -2.28 16.09
C GLN A 158 -1.97 -1.89 17.56
N THR A 159 -0.83 -1.64 18.20
CA THR A 159 -0.77 -1.18 19.60
C THR A 159 -1.50 0.15 19.77
N TYR A 160 -1.28 1.10 18.85
CA TYR A 160 -1.94 2.39 18.86
C TYR A 160 -3.46 2.29 18.71
N LEU A 161 -3.90 1.48 17.75
CA LEU A 161 -5.32 1.30 17.47
C LEU A 161 -6.10 0.71 18.66
N MET A 162 -5.43 -0.09 19.48
CA MET A 162 -6.00 -0.72 20.70
C MET A 162 -5.80 0.10 21.97
N ASP A 163 -5.11 1.23 21.92
CA ASP A 163 -4.86 2.09 23.07
C ASP A 163 -5.96 3.16 23.19
N ASP A 164 -6.83 3.04 24.19
CA ASP A 164 -7.94 3.97 24.47
C ASP A 164 -7.55 5.16 25.36
N SER A 165 -6.27 5.33 25.68
CA SER A 165 -5.81 6.48 26.46
C SER A 165 -5.96 7.80 25.69
N ALA A 166 -6.18 8.89 26.42
CA ALA A 166 -6.39 10.21 25.84
C ALA A 166 -5.15 10.75 25.09
N ASP A 167 -3.96 10.24 25.42
CA ASP A 167 -2.67 10.62 24.82
C ASP A 167 -2.11 9.55 23.86
N ALA A 168 -2.93 8.59 23.45
CA ALA A 168 -2.52 7.49 22.57
C ALA A 168 -1.85 7.98 21.26
N THR A 169 -2.43 9.00 20.62
CA THR A 169 -1.87 9.57 19.38
C THR A 169 -0.50 10.19 19.61
N ASP A 170 -0.35 11.00 20.64
CA ASP A 170 0.92 11.63 21.00
C ASP A 170 1.98 10.60 21.37
N THR A 171 1.61 9.58 22.11
CA THR A 171 2.48 8.48 22.50
C THR A 171 2.94 7.67 21.29
N PHE A 172 2.03 7.36 20.39
CA PHE A 172 2.33 6.68 19.14
C PHE A 172 3.31 7.50 18.26
N MET A 173 3.01 8.78 18.02
CA MET A 173 3.85 9.66 17.21
C MET A 173 5.27 9.80 17.78
N LYS A 174 5.39 10.04 19.07
CA LYS A 174 6.72 10.14 19.74
C LYS A 174 7.51 8.84 19.65
N ARG A 175 6.84 7.70 19.79
CA ARG A 175 7.48 6.39 19.65
C ARG A 175 7.91 6.15 18.20
N PHE A 176 7.06 6.48 17.23
CA PHE A 176 7.33 6.34 15.81
C PHE A 176 8.55 7.16 15.41
N ASP A 177 8.58 8.45 15.73
CA ASP A 177 9.71 9.33 15.43
C ASP A 177 11.00 8.83 16.06
N LYS A 178 10.95 8.40 17.32
CA LYS A 178 12.11 7.88 18.03
C LYS A 178 12.70 6.65 17.35
N GLU A 179 11.86 5.68 16.96
CA GLU A 179 12.31 4.46 16.30
C GLU A 179 12.80 4.77 14.89
N TRP A 180 12.11 5.63 14.14
CA TRP A 180 12.54 6.03 12.81
C TRP A 180 13.91 6.71 12.83
N ILE A 181 14.13 7.68 13.72
CA ILE A 181 15.42 8.35 13.92
C ILE A 181 16.51 7.34 14.33
N ARG A 182 16.17 6.41 15.21
CA ARG A 182 17.10 5.38 15.69
C ARG A 182 17.68 4.55 14.56
N TYR A 183 16.84 4.14 13.62
CA TYR A 183 17.24 3.26 12.51
C TYR A 183 17.73 4.01 11.27
N ASN A 184 17.43 5.31 11.16
CA ASN A 184 17.84 6.17 10.03
C ASN A 184 18.90 7.23 10.42
N ARG A 185 19.78 6.93 11.35
CA ARG A 185 20.77 7.90 11.87
C ARG A 185 21.59 8.57 10.77
N ASP A 186 22.01 7.79 9.78
CA ASP A 186 22.83 8.30 8.66
C ASP A 186 22.03 9.26 7.77
N VAL A 187 20.76 8.97 7.52
CA VAL A 187 19.85 9.84 6.76
C VAL A 187 19.61 11.13 7.52
N VAL A 188 19.30 11.03 8.81
CA VAL A 188 19.08 12.19 9.69
C VAL A 188 20.32 13.09 9.72
N ALA A 189 21.52 12.50 9.83
CA ALA A 189 22.77 13.25 9.82
C ALA A 189 23.00 13.97 8.50
N LYS A 190 22.70 13.33 7.36
CA LYS A 190 22.82 13.95 6.03
C LYS A 190 21.84 15.11 5.84
N VAL A 191 20.57 14.93 6.28
CA VAL A 191 19.56 16.00 6.18
C VAL A 191 19.97 17.21 7.02
N LYS A 192 20.40 16.99 8.26
CA LYS A 192 20.90 18.08 9.13
C LYS A 192 22.09 18.81 8.52
N ALA A 193 23.08 18.07 8.00
CA ALA A 193 24.23 18.69 7.34
C ALA A 193 23.85 19.51 6.10
N TYR A 194 22.80 19.07 5.37
CA TYR A 194 22.27 19.81 4.23
C TYR A 194 21.56 21.09 4.67
N GLU A 195 20.71 21.01 5.69
CA GLU A 195 20.00 22.17 6.25
C GLU A 195 20.99 23.20 6.81
N GLU A 196 21.98 22.76 7.60
CA GLU A 196 23.04 23.64 8.14
C GLU A 196 23.92 24.27 7.05
N GLY A 197 24.11 23.59 5.90
CA GLY A 197 24.87 24.12 4.76
C GLY A 197 24.11 25.13 3.91
N ASN A 198 22.77 25.10 3.91
CA ASN A 198 21.92 26.01 3.13
C ASN A 198 21.52 27.28 3.92
N ASP A 199 21.71 27.31 5.23
CA ASP A 199 21.49 28.52 6.05
C ASP A 199 22.54 29.65 5.78
N HIS A 200 23.46 29.42 4.82
CA HIS A 200 24.54 30.35 4.46
C HIS A 200 24.43 30.86 3.00
N GLU A 201 23.36 30.56 2.25
CA GLU A 201 23.03 31.18 0.98
C GLU A 201 21.77 32.07 1.12
#